data_3782e984f4f28468e651ca9151b87ba5
#
_entry.id   3782e984f4f28468e651ca9151b87ba5
#
_cell.length_a   1.000
_cell.length_b   1.000
_cell.length_c   1.000
_cell.angle_alpha   90.00
_cell.angle_beta   90.00
_cell.angle_gamma   90.00
#
_symmetry.space_group_name_H-M   'P 1'
#
loop_
_entity.id
_entity.type
_entity.pdbx_description
1 polymer ?
#
loop_
_entity_poly.entity_id
_entity_poly.type
_entity_poly.pdbx_seq_one_letter_code
_entity_poly.pdbx_strand_id
1 'polypeptide(L)'
;MSLAQNAYIDASNVYESSLENNYKKDKGVYYTDLSLAEKMLIELKLPKDTIIMDPCCGTGVFLYAAKKRGFINLFGADQDENAINFCQNNINNVSFACCDSIGPSASALLEVFGLTDQPDVIIGNPPYVPLAGEAELNCDELFRHRVSNAGNNLFIAALMRAFEIVKANGIVSYIIPKNFLHVAGYSLLRKTLLEEKTILSIIDIGTYFKKVRGEQIILTVKNCVADKKHKIKLKKLSSNRFVTMSNIPQAFYKEEILIFNCTEDYLIYKKLTSSYQTLSELCKGYVGRGKSISENAIVGKEIRKFGYKNHTVPTTGNKVFIQNIYSAEAGIIAAFGGDMEAAQTVTVFTDSDEKMCRYILGILHSRLCNLFLYKYCYNYTYNSY
;
A
#
# COMPACT_ATOMS: atom_id res chain seq x y z
N MET A 1 -4.49 -31.47 -9.00
CA MET A 1 -5.75 -30.84 -8.55
C MET A 1 -6.87 -31.84 -8.61
N SER A 2 -7.86 -31.78 -7.67
CA SER A 2 -9.03 -32.67 -7.77
C SER A 2 -9.99 -32.19 -8.88
N LEU A 3 -10.81 -33.09 -9.44
CA LEU A 3 -11.84 -32.74 -10.44
C LEU A 3 -12.75 -31.61 -9.96
N ALA A 4 -13.18 -31.64 -8.69
CA ALA A 4 -13.99 -30.57 -8.09
C ALA A 4 -13.26 -29.20 -7.99
N GLN A 5 -11.96 -29.20 -7.79
CA GLN A 5 -11.14 -27.99 -7.76
C GLN A 5 -11.04 -27.35 -9.15
N ASN A 6 -10.85 -28.15 -10.18
CA ASN A 6 -10.82 -27.67 -11.57
C ASN A 6 -12.18 -27.10 -11.94
N ALA A 7 -13.29 -27.74 -11.57
CA ALA A 7 -14.64 -27.25 -11.83
C ALA A 7 -14.92 -25.88 -11.20
N TYR A 8 -14.50 -25.62 -9.95
CA TYR A 8 -14.64 -24.32 -9.31
C TYR A 8 -13.79 -23.26 -10.03
N ILE A 9 -12.52 -23.56 -10.32
CA ILE A 9 -11.60 -22.61 -10.99
C ILE A 9 -12.15 -22.26 -12.38
N ASP A 10 -12.59 -23.26 -13.16
CA ASP A 10 -13.12 -23.04 -14.50
C ASP A 10 -14.38 -22.19 -14.46
N ALA A 11 -15.31 -22.49 -13.54
CA ALA A 11 -16.53 -21.71 -13.35
C ALA A 11 -16.22 -20.25 -12.92
N SER A 12 -15.26 -20.06 -11.99
CA SER A 12 -14.83 -18.72 -11.56
C SER A 12 -14.20 -17.92 -12.71
N ASN A 13 -13.35 -18.56 -13.53
CA ASN A 13 -12.75 -17.91 -14.70
C ASN A 13 -13.82 -17.52 -15.77
N VAL A 14 -14.81 -18.38 -15.98
CA VAL A 14 -15.93 -18.10 -16.89
C VAL A 14 -16.71 -16.89 -16.38
N TYR A 15 -17.08 -16.88 -15.10
CA TYR A 15 -17.77 -15.76 -14.47
C TYR A 15 -16.96 -14.47 -14.58
N GLU A 16 -15.68 -14.49 -14.21
CA GLU A 16 -14.79 -13.32 -14.32
C GLU A 16 -14.71 -12.81 -15.77
N SER A 17 -14.65 -13.72 -16.74
CA SER A 17 -14.53 -13.37 -18.16
C SER A 17 -15.83 -12.77 -18.73
N SER A 18 -16.98 -13.12 -18.14
CA SER A 18 -18.29 -12.58 -18.56
C SER A 18 -18.51 -11.11 -18.12
N LEU A 19 -17.78 -10.64 -17.13
CA LEU A 19 -17.89 -9.27 -16.64
C LEU A 19 -17.20 -8.28 -17.58
N GLU A 20 -17.87 -7.18 -17.91
CA GLU A 20 -17.32 -6.10 -18.71
C GLU A 20 -16.11 -5.44 -18.05
N ASN A 21 -15.12 -5.03 -18.85
CA ASN A 21 -13.92 -4.38 -18.33
C ASN A 21 -14.21 -3.05 -17.64
N ASN A 22 -15.24 -2.31 -18.08
CA ASN A 22 -15.66 -1.06 -17.45
C ASN A 22 -16.26 -1.33 -16.06
N TYR A 23 -17.15 -2.32 -15.94
CA TYR A 23 -17.70 -2.75 -14.65
C TYR A 23 -16.59 -3.10 -13.64
N LYS A 24 -15.58 -3.88 -14.06
CA LYS A 24 -14.43 -4.24 -13.22
C LYS A 24 -13.65 -3.02 -12.73
N LYS A 25 -13.44 -2.03 -13.59
CA LYS A 25 -12.74 -0.79 -13.24
C LYS A 25 -13.56 0.09 -12.31
N ASP A 26 -14.83 0.29 -12.62
CA ASP A 26 -15.72 1.19 -11.86
C ASP A 26 -16.01 0.64 -10.46
N LYS A 27 -16.09 -0.68 -10.31
CA LYS A 27 -16.29 -1.35 -9.03
C LYS A 27 -14.98 -1.73 -8.32
N GLY A 28 -13.82 -1.57 -8.97
CA GLY A 28 -12.52 -1.93 -8.41
C GLY A 28 -12.37 -3.42 -8.10
N VAL A 29 -13.10 -4.28 -8.84
CA VAL A 29 -13.16 -5.73 -8.59
C VAL A 29 -12.00 -6.42 -9.29
N TYR A 30 -11.14 -7.08 -8.50
CA TYR A 30 -10.01 -7.86 -8.99
C TYR A 30 -10.01 -9.23 -8.32
N TYR A 31 -10.13 -10.27 -9.14
CA TYR A 31 -10.23 -11.63 -8.62
C TYR A 31 -8.87 -12.18 -8.23
N THR A 32 -8.81 -12.73 -7.02
CA THR A 32 -7.64 -13.41 -6.49
C THR A 32 -7.65 -14.86 -6.95
N ASP A 33 -6.50 -15.40 -7.37
CA ASP A 33 -6.43 -16.82 -7.70
C ASP A 33 -6.36 -17.69 -6.43
N LEU A 34 -6.79 -18.93 -6.57
CA LEU A 34 -6.87 -19.89 -5.48
C LEU A 34 -5.51 -20.13 -4.81
N SER A 35 -4.42 -20.11 -5.57
CA SER A 35 -3.07 -20.36 -5.04
C SER A 35 -2.62 -19.28 -4.06
N LEU A 36 -2.95 -18.00 -4.33
CA LEU A 36 -2.66 -16.90 -3.42
C LEU A 36 -3.53 -16.96 -2.17
N ALA A 37 -4.84 -17.24 -2.32
CA ALA A 37 -5.76 -17.38 -1.19
C ALA A 37 -5.33 -18.52 -0.26
N GLU A 38 -4.95 -19.69 -0.81
CA GLU A 38 -4.42 -20.82 -0.03
C GLU A 38 -3.15 -20.46 0.74
N LYS A 39 -2.21 -19.70 0.13
CA LYS A 39 -0.99 -19.24 0.80
C LYS A 39 -1.28 -18.28 1.94
N MET A 40 -2.21 -17.36 1.76
CA MET A 40 -2.63 -16.44 2.83
C MET A 40 -3.18 -17.20 4.03
N LEU A 41 -4.05 -18.18 3.82
CA LEU A 41 -4.60 -19.02 4.89
C LEU A 41 -3.54 -19.89 5.58
N ILE A 42 -2.58 -20.44 4.84
CA ILE A 42 -1.46 -21.19 5.40
C ILE A 42 -0.61 -20.33 6.32
N GLU A 43 -0.38 -19.08 5.92
CA GLU A 43 0.43 -18.13 6.69
C GLU A 43 -0.19 -17.81 8.06
N LEU A 44 -1.52 -17.77 8.15
CA LEU A 44 -2.25 -17.43 9.38
C LEU A 44 -2.19 -18.53 10.45
N LYS A 45 -1.96 -19.79 10.08
CA LYS A 45 -1.85 -20.96 11.00
C LYS A 45 -3.02 -21.08 11.97
N LEU A 46 -4.25 -21.01 11.47
CA LEU A 46 -5.48 -20.96 12.26
C LEU A 46 -5.97 -22.36 12.70
N PRO A 47 -6.60 -22.48 13.88
CA PRO A 47 -7.42 -23.63 14.25
C PRO A 47 -8.59 -23.84 13.28
N LYS A 48 -9.15 -25.07 13.21
CA LYS A 48 -10.20 -25.40 12.23
C LYS A 48 -11.60 -24.87 12.58
N ASP A 49 -11.82 -24.59 13.83
CA ASP A 49 -13.03 -24.00 14.39
C ASP A 49 -13.10 -22.47 14.31
N THR A 50 -12.04 -21.84 13.78
CA THR A 50 -11.95 -20.38 13.57
C THR A 50 -13.13 -19.89 12.73
N ILE A 51 -13.78 -18.81 13.18
CA ILE A 51 -14.80 -18.09 12.42
C ILE A 51 -14.09 -17.16 11.44
N ILE A 52 -14.23 -17.45 10.13
CA ILE A 52 -13.60 -16.70 9.05
C ILE A 52 -14.67 -15.98 8.24
N MET A 53 -14.52 -14.68 8.04
CA MET A 53 -15.39 -13.88 7.18
C MET A 53 -14.61 -13.16 6.09
N ASP A 54 -15.18 -13.16 4.88
CA ASP A 54 -14.76 -12.31 3.77
C ASP A 54 -15.90 -11.34 3.43
N PRO A 55 -15.81 -10.07 3.86
CA PRO A 55 -16.91 -9.11 3.66
C PRO A 55 -16.99 -8.53 2.24
N CYS A 56 -16.06 -8.85 1.34
CA CYS A 56 -16.08 -8.45 -0.07
C CYS A 56 -15.69 -9.67 -0.92
N CYS A 57 -16.49 -10.75 -0.80
CA CYS A 57 -16.03 -12.09 -1.17
C CYS A 57 -15.95 -12.35 -2.69
N GLY A 58 -16.62 -11.55 -3.54
CA GLY A 58 -16.69 -11.79 -4.97
C GLY A 58 -17.12 -13.22 -5.28
N THR A 59 -16.32 -14.00 -6.01
CA THR A 59 -16.56 -15.42 -6.29
C THR A 59 -16.24 -16.36 -5.13
N GLY A 60 -15.89 -15.84 -3.94
CA GLY A 60 -15.71 -16.62 -2.72
C GLY A 60 -14.38 -17.39 -2.63
N VAL A 61 -13.35 -16.99 -3.34
CA VAL A 61 -12.09 -17.75 -3.45
C VAL A 61 -11.40 -18.01 -2.11
N PHE A 62 -11.39 -17.03 -1.18
CA PHE A 62 -10.83 -17.21 0.16
C PHE A 62 -11.62 -18.22 0.99
N LEU A 63 -12.94 -18.18 0.89
CA LEU A 63 -13.83 -19.10 1.60
C LEU A 63 -13.79 -20.50 1.00
N TYR A 64 -13.67 -20.61 -0.34
CA TYR A 64 -13.44 -21.88 -1.00
C TYR A 64 -12.10 -22.51 -0.56
N ALA A 65 -11.03 -21.69 -0.52
CA ALA A 65 -9.72 -22.14 -0.03
C ALA A 65 -9.76 -22.55 1.45
N ALA A 66 -10.50 -21.81 2.30
CA ALA A 66 -10.67 -22.14 3.71
C ALA A 66 -11.45 -23.44 3.90
N LYS A 67 -12.58 -23.61 3.21
CA LYS A 67 -13.37 -24.85 3.21
C LYS A 67 -12.54 -26.05 2.80
N LYS A 68 -11.80 -25.94 1.71
CA LYS A 68 -10.92 -27.01 1.22
C LYS A 68 -9.87 -27.42 2.25
N ARG A 69 -9.47 -26.51 3.13
CA ARG A 69 -8.57 -26.75 4.25
C ARG A 69 -9.27 -27.28 5.50
N GLY A 70 -10.59 -27.48 5.46
CA GLY A 70 -11.40 -28.06 6.54
C GLY A 70 -11.86 -27.06 7.60
N PHE A 71 -11.89 -25.75 7.29
CA PHE A 71 -12.61 -24.77 8.12
C PHE A 71 -14.11 -24.93 7.92
N ILE A 72 -14.89 -24.74 8.98
CA ILE A 72 -16.34 -25.01 8.99
C ILE A 72 -17.18 -23.76 9.23
N ASN A 73 -16.65 -22.74 9.90
CA ASN A 73 -17.37 -21.51 10.23
C ASN A 73 -16.99 -20.41 9.24
N LEU A 74 -17.65 -20.41 8.08
CA LEU A 74 -17.26 -19.57 6.94
C LEU A 74 -18.42 -18.67 6.50
N PHE A 75 -18.16 -17.37 6.37
CA PHE A 75 -19.14 -16.33 6.06
C PHE A 75 -18.62 -15.42 4.96
N GLY A 76 -19.45 -15.15 3.95
CA GLY A 76 -19.09 -14.25 2.85
C GLY A 76 -20.20 -13.27 2.53
N ALA A 77 -19.85 -12.01 2.34
CA ALA A 77 -20.77 -10.98 1.88
C ALA A 77 -20.21 -10.31 0.61
N ASP A 78 -21.09 -9.92 -0.28
CA ASP A 78 -20.79 -9.06 -1.42
C ASP A 78 -22.08 -8.32 -1.81
N GLN A 79 -21.94 -7.12 -2.37
CA GLN A 79 -23.07 -6.35 -2.90
C GLN A 79 -23.52 -6.83 -4.31
N ASP A 80 -22.70 -7.63 -4.99
CA ASP A 80 -23.01 -8.20 -6.31
C ASP A 80 -23.81 -9.50 -6.15
N GLU A 81 -25.12 -9.43 -6.43
CA GLU A 81 -26.03 -10.58 -6.37
C GLU A 81 -25.58 -11.73 -7.28
N ASN A 82 -25.01 -11.44 -8.43
CA ASN A 82 -24.53 -12.47 -9.34
C ASN A 82 -23.31 -13.20 -8.77
N ALA A 83 -22.42 -12.49 -8.07
CA ALA A 83 -21.29 -13.09 -7.37
C ALA A 83 -21.78 -14.00 -6.21
N ILE A 84 -22.75 -13.55 -5.44
CA ILE A 84 -23.33 -14.35 -4.36
C ILE A 84 -24.06 -15.59 -4.91
N ASN A 85 -24.86 -15.46 -5.96
CA ASN A 85 -25.49 -16.59 -6.63
C ASN A 85 -24.45 -17.60 -7.16
N PHE A 86 -23.35 -17.11 -7.70
CA PHE A 86 -22.23 -17.96 -8.09
C PHE A 86 -21.66 -18.72 -6.87
N CYS A 87 -21.40 -18.03 -5.76
CA CYS A 87 -20.89 -18.65 -4.53
C CYS A 87 -21.80 -19.75 -4.00
N GLN A 88 -23.10 -19.48 -3.89
CA GLN A 88 -24.11 -20.42 -3.37
C GLN A 88 -24.22 -21.69 -4.24
N ASN A 89 -24.07 -21.56 -5.55
CA ASN A 89 -24.12 -22.70 -6.48
C ASN A 89 -22.82 -23.53 -6.50
N ASN A 90 -21.66 -22.95 -6.16
CA ASN A 90 -20.36 -23.59 -6.32
C ASN A 90 -19.64 -23.92 -5.01
N ILE A 91 -20.07 -23.34 -3.87
CA ILE A 91 -19.37 -23.50 -2.58
C ILE A 91 -20.39 -23.93 -1.49
N ASN A 92 -20.55 -25.22 -1.29
CA ASN A 92 -21.46 -25.75 -0.26
C ASN A 92 -20.94 -25.48 1.16
N ASN A 93 -21.82 -25.49 2.18
CA ASN A 93 -21.48 -25.34 3.60
C ASN A 93 -20.68 -24.07 3.92
N VAL A 94 -21.01 -22.97 3.27
CA VAL A 94 -20.53 -21.61 3.55
C VAL A 94 -21.76 -20.70 3.53
N SER A 95 -21.87 -19.79 4.50
CA SER A 95 -22.98 -18.84 4.58
C SER A 95 -22.65 -17.62 3.74
N PHE A 96 -23.50 -17.32 2.74
CA PHE A 96 -23.34 -16.16 1.87
C PHE A 96 -24.54 -15.21 1.97
N ALA A 97 -24.27 -13.91 1.95
CA ALA A 97 -25.29 -12.86 1.93
C ALA A 97 -24.98 -11.78 0.88
N CYS A 98 -26.04 -11.37 0.16
CA CYS A 98 -25.97 -10.23 -0.74
C CYS A 98 -26.26 -8.95 0.06
N CYS A 99 -25.25 -8.19 0.42
CA CYS A 99 -25.39 -6.93 1.15
C CYS A 99 -24.17 -6.04 1.03
N ASP A 100 -24.35 -4.73 1.30
CA ASP A 100 -23.24 -3.83 1.55
C ASP A 100 -22.62 -4.12 2.92
N SER A 101 -21.37 -4.54 2.94
CA SER A 101 -20.62 -4.92 4.15
C SER A 101 -19.69 -3.82 4.66
N ILE A 102 -19.55 -2.71 3.92
CA ILE A 102 -18.62 -1.63 4.23
C ILE A 102 -19.37 -0.42 4.82
N GLY A 103 -20.44 0.01 4.19
CA GLY A 103 -21.21 1.19 4.60
C GLY A 103 -21.92 1.02 5.94
N PRO A 104 -22.80 0.02 6.11
CA PRO A 104 -23.51 -0.21 7.35
C PRO A 104 -22.61 -0.53 8.54
N SER A 105 -23.13 -0.43 9.74
CA SER A 105 -22.39 -0.74 10.97
C SER A 105 -21.95 -2.22 11.01
N ALA A 106 -20.91 -2.50 11.80
CA ALA A 106 -20.45 -3.88 12.00
C ALA A 106 -21.56 -4.80 12.57
N SER A 107 -22.39 -4.30 13.50
CA SER A 107 -23.53 -5.05 14.05
C SER A 107 -24.54 -5.44 12.97
N ALA A 108 -24.86 -4.55 12.05
CA ALA A 108 -25.77 -4.83 10.96
C ALA A 108 -25.30 -6.01 10.09
N LEU A 109 -23.99 -6.07 9.79
CA LEU A 109 -23.43 -7.20 9.04
C LEU A 109 -23.49 -8.52 9.84
N LEU A 110 -23.22 -8.48 11.16
CA LEU A 110 -23.32 -9.68 12.01
C LEU A 110 -24.74 -10.19 12.10
N GLU A 111 -25.73 -9.29 12.19
CA GLU A 111 -27.17 -9.63 12.21
C GLU A 111 -27.61 -10.34 10.92
N VAL A 112 -27.10 -9.93 9.74
CA VAL A 112 -27.40 -10.59 8.45
C VAL A 112 -27.05 -12.09 8.49
N PHE A 113 -25.99 -12.46 9.21
CA PHE A 113 -25.58 -13.85 9.37
C PHE A 113 -26.08 -14.53 10.63
N GLY A 114 -26.84 -13.82 11.49
CA GLY A 114 -27.28 -14.33 12.79
C GLY A 114 -26.12 -14.65 13.73
N LEU A 115 -24.98 -13.96 13.57
CA LEU A 115 -23.80 -14.15 14.41
C LEU A 115 -23.94 -13.40 15.72
N THR A 116 -23.80 -14.13 16.82
CA THR A 116 -23.69 -13.58 18.18
C THR A 116 -22.28 -13.20 18.54
N ASP A 117 -21.31 -13.90 17.96
CA ASP A 117 -19.89 -13.68 18.17
C ASP A 117 -19.25 -13.01 16.94
N GLN A 118 -18.33 -12.10 17.21
CA GLN A 118 -17.55 -11.47 16.15
C GLN A 118 -16.57 -12.48 15.51
N PRO A 119 -16.31 -12.41 14.21
CA PRO A 119 -15.33 -13.25 13.52
C PRO A 119 -13.93 -13.19 14.15
N ASP A 120 -13.26 -14.35 14.17
CA ASP A 120 -11.85 -14.45 14.56
C ASP A 120 -10.93 -13.83 13.51
N VAL A 121 -11.31 -13.99 12.25
CA VAL A 121 -10.49 -13.58 11.10
C VAL A 121 -11.37 -12.94 10.02
N ILE A 122 -10.93 -11.77 9.58
CA ILE A 122 -11.39 -11.15 8.34
C ILE A 122 -10.28 -11.34 7.31
N ILE A 123 -10.61 -11.90 6.16
CA ILE A 123 -9.68 -12.12 5.06
C ILE A 123 -10.32 -11.69 3.74
N GLY A 124 -9.55 -11.17 2.80
CA GLY A 124 -10.12 -10.78 1.50
C GLY A 124 -9.21 -9.90 0.66
N ASN A 125 -9.79 -9.46 -0.45
CA ASN A 125 -9.23 -8.47 -1.36
C ASN A 125 -10.29 -7.39 -1.60
N PRO A 126 -10.37 -6.36 -0.73
CA PRO A 126 -11.40 -5.33 -0.83
C PRO A 126 -11.24 -4.49 -2.10
N PRO A 127 -12.31 -3.83 -2.59
CA PRO A 127 -12.25 -3.03 -3.82
C PRO A 127 -11.38 -1.78 -3.67
N TYR A 128 -10.60 -1.42 -4.74
CA TYR A 128 -9.67 -0.27 -4.76
C TYR A 128 -10.27 0.87 -5.58
N VAL A 129 -11.31 1.53 -5.08
CA VAL A 129 -11.99 2.63 -5.78
C VAL A 129 -11.86 3.90 -4.95
N PRO A 130 -11.40 5.02 -5.55
CA PRO A 130 -11.52 6.33 -4.92
C PRO A 130 -13.00 6.65 -4.68
N LEU A 131 -13.32 7.18 -3.51
CA LEU A 131 -14.68 7.67 -3.22
C LEU A 131 -14.79 9.12 -3.74
N ALA A 132 -15.59 9.32 -4.78
CA ALA A 132 -15.71 10.59 -5.51
C ALA A 132 -16.75 11.54 -4.90
N GLY A 133 -17.04 11.47 -3.62
CA GLY A 133 -17.95 12.36 -2.92
C GLY A 133 -18.57 11.75 -1.67
N GLU A 134 -19.28 12.58 -0.92
CA GLU A 134 -19.90 12.17 0.35
C GLU A 134 -21.06 11.17 0.18
N ALA A 135 -21.63 11.04 -1.01
CA ALA A 135 -22.82 10.24 -1.26
C ALA A 135 -22.56 8.75 -1.61
N GLU A 136 -21.30 8.36 -1.87
CA GLU A 136 -21.00 7.01 -2.41
C GLU A 136 -20.92 5.91 -1.33
N LEU A 137 -20.84 6.27 -0.05
CA LEU A 137 -20.80 5.30 1.04
C LEU A 137 -22.08 5.42 1.88
N ASN A 138 -22.90 4.38 1.90
CA ASN A 138 -24.12 4.32 2.71
C ASN A 138 -23.80 4.04 4.18
N CYS A 139 -23.29 5.05 4.89
CA CYS A 139 -22.84 4.94 6.27
C CYS A 139 -23.26 6.16 7.10
N ASP A 140 -23.11 6.05 8.43
CA ASP A 140 -23.25 7.20 9.31
C ASP A 140 -22.19 8.27 9.04
N GLU A 141 -22.48 9.50 9.46
CA GLU A 141 -21.64 10.67 9.21
C GLU A 141 -20.26 10.55 9.86
N LEU A 142 -20.18 9.96 11.05
CA LEU A 142 -18.92 9.80 11.78
C LEU A 142 -17.97 8.86 11.04
N PHE A 143 -18.47 7.72 10.55
CA PHE A 143 -17.67 6.78 9.77
C PHE A 143 -17.21 7.40 8.45
N ARG A 144 -18.11 8.10 7.75
CA ARG A 144 -17.79 8.83 6.51
C ARG A 144 -16.67 9.84 6.73
N HIS A 145 -16.75 10.66 7.78
CA HIS A 145 -15.72 11.65 8.11
C HIS A 145 -14.37 10.98 8.42
N ARG A 146 -14.37 9.85 9.14
CA ARG A 146 -13.15 9.07 9.42
C ARG A 146 -12.51 8.56 8.13
N VAL A 147 -13.29 7.98 7.21
CA VAL A 147 -12.81 7.47 5.90
C VAL A 147 -12.25 8.61 5.04
N SER A 148 -12.95 9.73 4.96
CA SER A 148 -12.51 10.91 4.21
C SER A 148 -11.15 11.42 4.69
N ASN A 149 -10.96 11.53 6.00
CA ASN A 149 -9.69 11.96 6.60
C ASN A 149 -8.56 10.93 6.43
N ALA A 150 -8.89 9.65 6.25
CA ALA A 150 -7.92 8.57 6.12
C ALA A 150 -7.53 8.23 4.68
N GLY A 151 -8.03 8.99 3.67
CA GLY A 151 -7.59 8.86 2.27
C GLY A 151 -8.70 8.60 1.26
N ASN A 152 -9.96 8.65 1.67
CA ASN A 152 -11.13 8.65 0.79
C ASN A 152 -11.12 7.56 -0.31
N ASN A 153 -10.86 6.33 0.08
CA ASN A 153 -10.84 5.17 -0.82
C ASN A 153 -11.60 3.99 -0.21
N LEU A 154 -12.23 3.20 -1.05
CA LEU A 154 -13.09 2.11 -0.58
C LEU A 154 -12.32 1.02 0.19
N PHE A 155 -11.07 0.69 -0.19
CA PHE A 155 -10.25 -0.25 0.60
C PHE A 155 -9.92 0.28 2.00
N ILE A 156 -9.81 1.60 2.17
CA ILE A 156 -9.63 2.24 3.48
C ILE A 156 -10.88 2.04 4.34
N ALA A 157 -12.06 2.31 3.77
CA ALA A 157 -13.33 2.08 4.44
C ALA A 157 -13.49 0.60 4.83
N ALA A 158 -13.19 -0.32 3.90
CA ALA A 158 -13.23 -1.77 4.16
C ALA A 158 -12.26 -2.19 5.27
N LEU A 159 -11.05 -1.64 5.30
CA LEU A 159 -10.07 -1.94 6.34
C LEU A 159 -10.51 -1.40 7.71
N MET A 160 -11.06 -0.19 7.76
CA MET A 160 -11.60 0.39 9.00
C MET A 160 -12.79 -0.43 9.51
N ARG A 161 -13.74 -0.79 8.64
CA ARG A 161 -14.89 -1.62 8.98
C ARG A 161 -14.47 -3.02 9.43
N ALA A 162 -13.46 -3.62 8.82
CA ALA A 162 -12.94 -4.92 9.23
C ALA A 162 -12.47 -4.93 10.70
N PHE A 163 -11.85 -3.85 11.20
CA PHE A 163 -11.47 -3.73 12.61
C PHE A 163 -12.66 -3.54 13.56
N GLU A 164 -13.79 -3.06 13.08
CA GLU A 164 -15.02 -2.99 13.87
C GLU A 164 -15.77 -4.34 13.89
N ILE A 165 -15.66 -5.14 12.83
CA ILE A 165 -16.29 -6.45 12.67
C ILE A 165 -15.50 -7.53 13.43
N VAL A 166 -14.16 -7.54 13.30
CA VAL A 166 -13.33 -8.59 13.89
C VAL A 166 -13.24 -8.42 15.41
N LYS A 167 -13.30 -9.54 16.14
CA LYS A 167 -13.19 -9.52 17.61
C LYS A 167 -11.87 -8.91 18.12
N ALA A 168 -11.85 -8.54 19.39
CA ALA A 168 -10.62 -8.20 20.07
C ALA A 168 -9.62 -9.36 19.98
N ASN A 169 -8.35 -9.05 19.67
CA ASN A 169 -7.30 -10.02 19.34
C ASN A 169 -7.52 -10.85 18.06
N GLY A 170 -8.59 -10.62 17.31
CA GLY A 170 -8.79 -11.22 15.99
C GLY A 170 -7.85 -10.66 14.92
N ILE A 171 -7.87 -11.22 13.75
CA ILE A 171 -6.92 -10.92 12.67
C ILE A 171 -7.66 -10.37 11.45
N VAL A 172 -7.13 -9.29 10.88
CA VAL A 172 -7.49 -8.79 9.54
C VAL A 172 -6.33 -9.07 8.60
N SER A 173 -6.58 -9.76 7.48
CA SER A 173 -5.58 -10.06 6.46
C SER A 173 -6.10 -9.71 5.08
N TYR A 174 -5.70 -8.55 4.56
CA TYR A 174 -6.17 -8.01 3.29
C TYR A 174 -5.06 -7.85 2.27
N ILE A 175 -5.41 -8.08 1.01
CA ILE A 175 -4.60 -7.61 -0.12
C ILE A 175 -4.98 -6.15 -0.33
N ILE A 176 -3.99 -5.26 -0.33
CA ILE A 176 -4.21 -3.81 -0.51
C ILE A 176 -3.12 -3.21 -1.41
N PRO A 177 -3.36 -2.02 -2.00
CA PRO A 177 -2.33 -1.32 -2.76
C PRO A 177 -1.08 -1.02 -1.91
N LYS A 178 0.10 -1.29 -2.45
CA LYS A 178 1.39 -1.07 -1.75
C LYS A 178 1.64 0.41 -1.41
N ASN A 179 1.07 1.33 -2.20
CA ASN A 179 1.16 2.77 -1.94
C ASN A 179 0.54 3.18 -0.60
N PHE A 180 -0.30 2.33 0.02
CA PHE A 180 -0.76 2.50 1.40
C PHE A 180 0.40 2.75 2.36
N LEU A 181 1.56 2.16 2.12
CA LEU A 181 2.71 2.22 3.03
C LEU A 181 3.37 3.61 3.13
N HIS A 182 3.18 4.51 2.14
CA HIS A 182 3.91 5.79 2.08
C HIS A 182 3.10 7.00 1.61
N VAL A 183 1.97 6.83 0.90
CA VAL A 183 1.18 7.97 0.41
C VAL A 183 0.64 8.78 1.59
N ALA A 184 0.87 10.10 1.56
CA ALA A 184 0.51 11.02 2.64
C ALA A 184 -0.98 10.97 3.00
N GLY A 185 -1.88 10.81 2.03
CA GLY A 185 -3.32 10.70 2.26
C GLY A 185 -3.73 9.54 3.19
N TYR A 186 -2.89 8.50 3.31
CA TYR A 186 -3.15 7.35 4.19
C TYR A 186 -2.43 7.43 5.54
N SER A 187 -1.73 8.54 5.84
CA SER A 187 -0.91 8.69 7.05
C SER A 187 -1.68 8.48 8.35
N LEU A 188 -2.91 9.01 8.43
CA LEU A 188 -3.74 8.88 9.62
C LEU A 188 -4.04 7.41 9.94
N LEU A 189 -4.46 6.61 8.94
CA LEU A 189 -4.76 5.20 9.16
C LEU A 189 -3.48 4.40 9.46
N ARG A 190 -2.36 4.69 8.77
CA ARG A 190 -1.07 4.05 9.11
C ARG A 190 -0.68 4.32 10.56
N LYS A 191 -0.81 5.56 11.03
CA LYS A 191 -0.53 5.94 12.41
C LYS A 191 -1.41 5.16 13.38
N THR A 192 -2.73 5.09 13.13
CA THR A 192 -3.66 4.28 13.92
C THR A 192 -3.23 2.80 13.97
N LEU A 193 -2.84 2.21 12.84
CA LEU A 193 -2.36 0.82 12.80
C LEU A 193 -1.07 0.62 13.59
N LEU A 194 -0.14 1.57 13.53
CA LEU A 194 1.15 1.49 14.23
C LEU A 194 1.01 1.67 15.74
N GLU A 195 0.09 2.52 16.20
CA GLU A 195 -0.09 2.88 17.61
C GLU A 195 -1.11 1.99 18.33
N GLU A 196 -2.19 1.60 17.65
CA GLU A 196 -3.33 0.92 18.29
C GLU A 196 -3.48 -0.55 17.90
N LYS A 197 -2.74 -1.02 16.90
CA LYS A 197 -2.84 -2.39 16.39
C LYS A 197 -1.48 -3.07 16.34
N THR A 198 -1.50 -4.39 16.16
CA THR A 198 -0.29 -5.20 15.98
C THR A 198 -0.18 -5.64 14.53
N ILE A 199 0.73 -5.05 13.77
CA ILE A 199 1.01 -5.47 12.39
C ILE A 199 1.86 -6.75 12.44
N LEU A 200 1.25 -7.89 12.14
CA LEU A 200 1.92 -9.19 12.18
C LEU A 200 2.90 -9.37 11.03
N SER A 201 2.44 -9.03 9.82
CA SER A 201 3.28 -9.14 8.62
C SER A 201 2.83 -8.21 7.50
N ILE A 202 3.78 -7.85 6.65
CA ILE A 202 3.57 -7.20 5.35
C ILE A 202 4.29 -8.06 4.32
N ILE A 203 3.55 -8.55 3.33
CA ILE A 203 4.07 -9.40 2.26
C ILE A 203 3.99 -8.64 0.95
N ASP A 204 5.12 -8.30 0.38
CA ASP A 204 5.20 -7.68 -0.94
C ASP A 204 4.93 -8.74 -2.01
N ILE A 205 3.86 -8.58 -2.77
CA ILE A 205 3.48 -9.46 -3.88
C ILE A 205 3.74 -8.83 -5.25
N GLY A 206 4.30 -7.61 -5.28
CA GLY A 206 4.62 -6.87 -6.50
C GLY A 206 3.39 -6.58 -7.35
N THR A 207 3.56 -6.55 -8.66
CA THR A 207 2.47 -6.37 -9.64
C THR A 207 1.75 -7.70 -9.90
N TYR A 208 1.17 -8.30 -8.86
CA TYR A 208 0.52 -9.61 -8.96
C TYR A 208 -0.68 -9.58 -9.91
N PHE A 209 -1.51 -8.57 -9.80
CA PHE A 209 -2.69 -8.40 -10.65
C PHE A 209 -2.35 -7.58 -11.88
N LYS A 210 -2.13 -8.23 -13.04
CA LYS A 210 -1.71 -7.58 -14.30
C LYS A 210 -2.61 -6.44 -14.77
N LYS A 211 -3.91 -6.46 -14.40
CA LYS A 211 -4.90 -5.44 -14.78
C LYS A 211 -5.02 -4.31 -13.74
N VAL A 212 -4.35 -4.42 -12.60
CA VAL A 212 -4.35 -3.39 -11.54
C VAL A 212 -3.11 -2.52 -11.71
N ARG A 213 -3.32 -1.21 -11.72
CA ARG A 213 -2.19 -0.28 -11.74
C ARG A 213 -1.50 -0.27 -10.36
N GLY A 214 -0.20 -0.49 -10.37
CA GLY A 214 0.64 -0.45 -9.18
C GLY A 214 0.90 -1.83 -8.56
N GLU A 215 1.68 -1.83 -7.50
CA GLU A 215 2.05 -3.02 -6.74
C GLU A 215 1.07 -3.23 -5.57
N GLN A 216 0.97 -4.48 -5.11
CA GLN A 216 0.12 -4.85 -3.99
C GLN A 216 0.93 -5.50 -2.88
N ILE A 217 0.36 -5.44 -1.68
CA ILE A 217 0.85 -6.13 -0.48
C ILE A 217 -0.27 -6.93 0.16
N ILE A 218 0.10 -7.95 0.92
CA ILE A 218 -0.79 -8.55 1.91
C ILE A 218 -0.43 -7.94 3.26
N LEU A 219 -1.38 -7.23 3.85
CA LEU A 219 -1.28 -6.64 5.17
C LEU A 219 -2.02 -7.52 6.17
N THR A 220 -1.31 -8.06 7.16
CA THR A 220 -1.90 -8.87 8.23
C THR A 220 -1.74 -8.17 9.57
N VAL A 221 -2.85 -7.87 10.22
CA VAL A 221 -2.91 -7.05 11.44
C VAL A 221 -3.78 -7.76 12.49
N LYS A 222 -3.33 -7.76 13.73
CA LYS A 222 -4.11 -8.24 14.88
C LYS A 222 -4.78 -7.07 15.57
N ASN A 223 -6.04 -7.22 15.92
CA ASN A 223 -6.88 -6.19 16.55
C ASN A 223 -6.58 -6.04 18.05
N CYS A 224 -5.35 -5.66 18.37
CA CYS A 224 -4.88 -5.28 19.72
C CYS A 224 -3.62 -4.45 19.61
N VAL A 225 -3.33 -3.68 20.65
CA VAL A 225 -2.09 -2.90 20.73
C VAL A 225 -0.87 -3.83 20.73
N ALA A 226 0.17 -3.44 20.01
CA ALA A 226 1.40 -4.22 19.92
C ALA A 226 2.21 -4.20 21.23
N ASP A 227 2.81 -5.33 21.57
CA ASP A 227 3.88 -5.35 22.59
C ASP A 227 5.05 -4.48 22.17
N LYS A 228 5.71 -3.80 23.12
CA LYS A 228 6.86 -2.91 22.86
C LYS A 228 8.02 -3.59 22.12
N LYS A 229 8.16 -4.90 22.24
CA LYS A 229 9.21 -5.71 21.58
C LYS A 229 8.72 -6.34 20.28
N HIS A 230 7.45 -6.13 19.92
CA HIS A 230 6.87 -6.72 18.70
C HIS A 230 7.64 -6.29 17.45
N LYS A 231 7.85 -7.26 16.54
CA LYS A 231 8.50 -7.03 15.24
C LYS A 231 7.55 -7.41 14.10
N ILE A 232 7.40 -6.52 13.16
CA ILE A 232 6.67 -6.77 11.91
C ILE A 232 7.52 -7.70 11.03
N LYS A 233 6.93 -8.79 10.53
CA LYS A 233 7.58 -9.69 9.57
C LYS A 233 7.43 -9.11 8.17
N LEU A 234 8.52 -8.67 7.57
CA LEU A 234 8.55 -8.25 6.18
C LEU A 234 8.88 -9.44 5.29
N LYS A 235 8.02 -9.71 4.31
CA LYS A 235 8.13 -10.85 3.40
C LYS A 235 7.95 -10.40 1.96
N LYS A 236 8.32 -11.26 1.02
CA LYS A 236 8.01 -11.12 -0.41
C LYS A 236 7.52 -12.42 -1.01
N LEU A 237 6.71 -12.30 -2.05
CA LEU A 237 6.37 -13.44 -2.90
C LEU A 237 7.54 -13.71 -3.86
N SER A 238 8.16 -14.87 -3.74
CA SER A 238 9.27 -15.30 -4.60
C SER A 238 9.13 -16.78 -4.90
N SER A 239 9.25 -17.16 -6.17
CA SER A 239 9.10 -18.55 -6.62
C SER A 239 7.87 -19.24 -6.01
N ASN A 240 6.74 -18.55 -6.03
CA ASN A 240 5.44 -19.00 -5.53
C ASN A 240 5.39 -19.30 -4.01
N ARG A 241 6.29 -18.70 -3.21
CA ARG A 241 6.34 -18.83 -1.74
C ARG A 241 6.53 -17.48 -1.07
N PHE A 242 6.03 -17.34 0.17
CA PHE A 242 6.30 -16.16 1.00
C PHE A 242 7.63 -16.33 1.73
N VAL A 243 8.63 -15.57 1.28
CA VAL A 243 9.99 -15.61 1.84
C VAL A 243 10.17 -14.44 2.80
N THR A 244 10.60 -14.74 4.04
CA THR A 244 10.93 -13.69 5.02
C THR A 244 12.19 -12.96 4.61
N MET A 245 12.13 -11.63 4.56
CA MET A 245 13.25 -10.74 4.28
C MET A 245 13.86 -10.20 5.56
N SER A 246 13.04 -9.62 6.44
CA SER A 246 13.49 -9.03 7.70
C SER A 246 12.39 -9.00 8.75
N ASN A 247 12.78 -8.75 10.01
CA ASN A 247 11.86 -8.56 11.13
C ASN A 247 12.20 -7.22 11.80
N ILE A 248 11.34 -6.22 11.65
CA ILE A 248 11.59 -4.85 12.05
C ILE A 248 10.72 -4.49 13.25
N PRO A 249 11.27 -3.91 14.34
CA PRO A 249 10.45 -3.46 15.47
C PRO A 249 9.32 -2.52 15.00
N GLN A 250 8.08 -2.79 15.38
CA GLN A 250 6.95 -1.91 15.00
C GLN A 250 7.16 -0.49 15.51
N ALA A 251 7.70 -0.34 16.71
CA ALA A 251 8.01 0.95 17.32
C ALA A 251 9.08 1.78 16.57
N PHE A 252 9.76 1.19 15.58
CA PHE A 252 10.67 1.93 14.70
C PHE A 252 9.93 2.84 13.72
N TYR A 253 8.76 2.40 13.24
CA TYR A 253 7.96 3.15 12.29
C TYR A 253 7.13 4.23 12.98
N LYS A 254 7.05 5.42 12.36
CA LYS A 254 6.26 6.56 12.86
C LYS A 254 5.12 6.93 11.91
N GLU A 255 5.43 7.12 10.63
CA GLU A 255 4.49 7.57 9.62
C GLU A 255 4.48 6.68 8.39
N GLU A 256 5.65 6.42 7.81
CA GLU A 256 5.81 5.55 6.64
C GLU A 256 6.31 4.18 7.06
N ILE A 257 5.89 3.16 6.31
CA ILE A 257 6.32 1.78 6.56
C ILE A 257 7.22 1.33 5.42
N LEU A 258 8.51 1.40 5.64
CA LEU A 258 9.53 0.97 4.70
C LEU A 258 9.68 -0.56 4.69
N ILE A 259 9.81 -1.16 3.51
CA ILE A 259 10.12 -2.59 3.36
C ILE A 259 11.62 -2.76 3.22
N PHE A 260 12.25 -3.38 4.20
CA PHE A 260 13.68 -3.69 4.18
C PHE A 260 13.92 -5.11 3.66
N ASN A 261 14.75 -5.24 2.63
CA ASN A 261 15.06 -6.54 2.01
C ASN A 261 15.92 -7.47 2.88
N CYS A 262 16.62 -6.91 3.88
CA CYS A 262 17.37 -7.65 4.89
C CYS A 262 17.54 -6.81 6.16
N THR A 263 18.03 -7.42 7.23
CA THR A 263 18.29 -6.73 8.49
C THR A 263 19.38 -5.68 8.37
N GLU A 264 20.38 -5.91 7.55
CA GLU A 264 21.50 -4.99 7.28
C GLU A 264 21.00 -3.68 6.64
N ASP A 265 20.06 -3.76 5.68
CA ASP A 265 19.42 -2.58 5.08
C ASP A 265 18.73 -1.71 6.16
N TYR A 266 18.01 -2.35 7.09
CA TYR A 266 17.39 -1.65 8.21
C TYR A 266 18.44 -0.97 9.13
N LEU A 267 19.53 -1.66 9.45
CA LEU A 267 20.57 -1.09 10.31
C LEU A 267 21.27 0.09 9.65
N ILE A 268 21.55 0.02 8.35
CA ILE A 268 22.11 1.13 7.57
C ILE A 268 21.13 2.31 7.57
N TYR A 269 19.87 2.07 7.24
CA TYR A 269 18.84 3.11 7.23
C TYR A 269 18.74 3.78 8.61
N LYS A 270 18.61 2.98 9.67
CA LYS A 270 18.52 3.47 11.04
C LYS A 270 19.72 4.34 11.41
N LYS A 271 20.95 3.92 11.08
CA LYS A 271 22.16 4.70 11.34
C LYS A 271 22.14 6.03 10.59
N LEU A 272 21.76 6.03 9.31
CA LEU A 272 21.72 7.25 8.49
C LEU A 272 20.68 8.25 8.99
N THR A 273 19.51 7.78 9.45
CA THR A 273 18.41 8.66 9.88
C THR A 273 18.49 9.08 11.36
N SER A 274 19.24 8.37 12.20
CA SER A 274 19.34 8.69 13.63
C SER A 274 20.61 9.43 14.03
N SER A 275 21.65 9.41 13.18
CA SER A 275 22.98 9.92 13.54
C SER A 275 23.40 11.16 12.77
N TYR A 276 22.64 11.57 11.74
CA TYR A 276 23.00 12.68 10.86
C TYR A 276 21.80 13.62 10.66
N GLN A 277 22.10 14.89 10.40
CA GLN A 277 21.12 15.90 10.07
C GLN A 277 20.50 15.63 8.70
N THR A 278 19.23 15.95 8.55
CA THR A 278 18.54 15.89 7.26
C THR A 278 18.85 17.12 6.40
N LEU A 279 18.65 17.00 5.07
CA LEU A 279 18.80 18.18 4.19
C LEU A 279 17.87 19.32 4.56
N SER A 280 16.67 19.02 5.06
CA SER A 280 15.70 20.04 5.50
C SER A 280 16.11 20.79 6.76
N GLU A 281 16.99 20.21 7.59
CA GLU A 281 17.59 20.88 8.75
C GLU A 281 18.79 21.72 8.36
N LEU A 282 19.47 21.35 7.27
CA LEU A 282 20.69 22.03 6.81
C LEU A 282 20.40 23.18 5.84
N CYS A 283 19.39 23.06 4.98
CA CYS A 283 19.12 24.05 3.94
C CYS A 283 17.61 24.15 3.62
N LYS A 284 17.23 25.23 2.94
CA LYS A 284 15.87 25.39 2.42
C LYS A 284 15.72 24.68 1.08
N GLY A 285 14.62 23.91 0.94
CA GLY A 285 14.27 23.25 -0.32
C GLY A 285 12.90 23.71 -0.83
N TYR A 286 12.76 23.87 -2.15
CA TYR A 286 11.48 24.17 -2.80
C TYR A 286 11.47 23.66 -4.25
N VAL A 287 10.29 23.45 -4.81
CA VAL A 287 10.14 23.17 -6.25
C VAL A 287 10.11 24.49 -7.00
N GLY A 288 10.82 24.56 -8.11
CA GLY A 288 10.86 25.76 -8.96
C GLY A 288 9.45 26.16 -9.41
N ARG A 289 9.22 27.46 -9.60
CA ARG A 289 7.94 28.01 -10.04
C ARG A 289 7.84 27.89 -11.58
N GLY A 290 6.64 27.62 -12.10
CA GLY A 290 6.43 27.31 -13.53
C GLY A 290 6.88 28.40 -14.53
N LYS A 291 6.71 28.12 -15.82
CA LYS A 291 7.11 28.97 -17.00
C LYS A 291 6.69 30.44 -16.95
N SER A 292 5.86 30.85 -15.98
CA SER A 292 5.34 32.22 -15.85
C SER A 292 6.36 33.24 -15.32
N ILE A 293 7.59 32.84 -14.95
CA ILE A 293 8.52 33.75 -14.27
C ILE A 293 9.62 34.26 -15.20
N SER A 294 10.20 33.44 -16.06
CA SER A 294 11.06 33.91 -17.16
C SER A 294 11.26 32.85 -18.24
N GLU A 295 11.50 33.30 -19.48
CA GLU A 295 11.89 32.40 -20.58
C GLU A 295 13.26 31.74 -20.35
N ASN A 296 14.04 32.26 -19.40
CA ASN A 296 15.39 31.78 -19.05
C ASN A 296 15.43 30.81 -17.86
N ALA A 297 14.27 30.40 -17.29
CA ALA A 297 14.27 29.45 -16.19
C ALA A 297 14.73 28.06 -16.66
N ILE A 298 15.68 27.48 -15.92
CA ILE A 298 16.24 26.16 -16.21
C ILE A 298 15.16 25.09 -16.00
N VAL A 299 14.96 24.25 -17.00
CA VAL A 299 14.06 23.07 -16.92
C VAL A 299 14.86 21.81 -16.64
N GLY A 300 14.21 20.82 -15.97
CA GLY A 300 14.88 19.60 -15.52
C GLY A 300 15.67 18.86 -16.63
N LYS A 301 15.12 18.80 -17.85
CA LYS A 301 15.79 18.15 -19.01
C LYS A 301 17.11 18.81 -19.44
N GLU A 302 17.41 20.01 -18.98
CA GLU A 302 18.65 20.73 -19.28
C GLU A 302 19.76 20.45 -18.27
N ILE A 303 19.40 20.00 -17.07
CA ILE A 303 20.35 19.68 -16.02
C ILE A 303 21.10 18.39 -16.37
N ARG A 304 22.41 18.39 -16.11
CA ARG A 304 23.34 17.26 -16.20
C ARG A 304 24.04 17.09 -14.86
N LYS A 305 24.72 15.98 -14.67
CA LYS A 305 25.58 15.81 -13.49
C LYS A 305 26.66 16.89 -13.49
N PHE A 306 26.62 17.75 -12.48
CA PHE A 306 27.51 18.89 -12.31
C PHE A 306 27.45 19.96 -13.40
N GLY A 307 26.44 19.97 -14.29
CA GLY A 307 26.39 20.91 -15.40
C GLY A 307 25.04 21.05 -16.08
N TYR A 308 25.03 21.66 -17.26
CA TYR A 308 23.85 21.94 -18.07
C TYR A 308 24.07 21.58 -19.54
N LYS A 309 23.01 21.35 -20.29
CA LYS A 309 23.10 21.05 -21.72
C LYS A 309 23.47 22.29 -22.54
N ASN A 310 22.83 23.42 -22.24
CA ASN A 310 22.89 24.63 -23.06
C ASN A 310 23.31 25.89 -22.28
N HIS A 311 23.76 25.72 -21.05
CA HIS A 311 24.11 26.82 -20.14
C HIS A 311 25.49 26.58 -19.53
N THR A 312 26.21 27.64 -19.24
CA THR A 312 27.44 27.57 -18.47
C THR A 312 27.12 27.38 -16.99
N VAL A 313 27.89 26.55 -16.30
CA VAL A 313 27.75 26.37 -14.84
C VAL A 313 28.13 27.67 -14.14
N PRO A 314 27.27 28.25 -13.31
CA PRO A 314 27.60 29.45 -12.53
C PRO A 314 28.80 29.22 -11.61
N THR A 315 29.62 30.23 -11.47
CA THR A 315 30.81 30.20 -10.60
C THR A 315 30.49 30.60 -9.16
N THR A 316 29.44 31.41 -8.98
CA THR A 316 29.00 31.96 -7.69
C THR A 316 27.48 31.77 -7.51
N GLY A 317 27.00 31.97 -6.29
CA GLY A 317 25.60 31.93 -5.96
C GLY A 317 25.27 30.89 -4.90
N ASN A 318 23.97 30.68 -4.62
CA ASN A 318 23.53 29.96 -3.43
C ASN A 318 22.48 28.89 -3.69
N LYS A 319 22.41 28.33 -4.91
CA LYS A 319 21.40 27.31 -5.26
C LYS A 319 22.05 26.06 -5.84
N VAL A 320 21.39 24.92 -5.56
CA VAL A 320 21.64 23.63 -6.21
C VAL A 320 20.35 23.19 -6.87
N PHE A 321 20.40 22.88 -8.15
CA PHE A 321 19.27 22.43 -8.95
C PHE A 321 19.29 20.91 -9.11
N ILE A 322 18.16 20.27 -8.87
CA ILE A 322 17.96 18.82 -9.00
C ILE A 322 16.82 18.57 -9.99
N GLN A 323 17.06 17.71 -10.95
CA GLN A 323 16.02 17.23 -11.85
C GLN A 323 15.01 16.39 -11.06
N ASN A 324 13.69 16.67 -11.20
CA ASN A 324 12.65 15.95 -10.48
C ASN A 324 12.44 14.50 -10.95
N ILE A 325 13.02 14.12 -12.08
CA ILE A 325 12.96 12.76 -12.60
C ILE A 325 14.22 12.02 -12.18
N TYR A 326 14.02 10.87 -11.50
CA TYR A 326 15.09 9.96 -11.11
C TYR A 326 15.03 8.68 -11.94
N SER A 327 16.17 8.14 -12.30
CA SER A 327 16.27 6.76 -12.79
C SER A 327 17.35 6.01 -12.02
N ALA A 328 17.14 4.72 -11.80
CA ALA A 328 18.10 3.87 -11.10
C ALA A 328 19.49 3.85 -11.79
N GLU A 329 19.51 3.94 -13.12
CA GLU A 329 20.72 3.94 -13.94
C GLU A 329 21.45 5.29 -13.87
N ALA A 330 20.73 6.40 -14.06
CA ALA A 330 21.33 7.73 -14.05
C ALA A 330 21.65 8.23 -12.64
N GLY A 331 20.89 7.77 -11.63
CA GLY A 331 20.94 8.32 -10.27
C GLY A 331 20.39 9.74 -10.20
N ILE A 332 20.81 10.49 -9.17
CA ILE A 332 20.48 11.90 -9.03
C ILE A 332 21.20 12.70 -10.11
N ILE A 333 20.46 13.60 -10.76
CA ILE A 333 20.99 14.56 -11.72
C ILE A 333 20.84 15.94 -11.10
N ALA A 334 21.96 16.57 -10.74
CA ALA A 334 22.00 17.86 -10.08
C ALA A 334 23.21 18.68 -10.57
N ALA A 335 23.06 20.02 -10.50
CA ALA A 335 24.11 20.96 -10.81
C ALA A 335 24.05 22.19 -9.91
N PHE A 336 25.15 22.91 -9.78
CA PHE A 336 25.22 24.20 -9.10
C PHE A 336 24.42 25.23 -9.89
N GLY A 337 23.38 25.82 -9.30
CA GLY A 337 22.44 26.72 -9.98
C GLY A 337 22.79 28.20 -9.87
N GLY A 338 23.73 28.56 -8.99
CA GLY A 338 24.07 29.95 -8.73
C GLY A 338 22.82 30.76 -8.35
N ASP A 339 22.59 31.86 -9.08
CA ASP A 339 21.44 32.74 -8.92
C ASP A 339 20.36 32.52 -10.00
N MET A 340 20.52 31.53 -10.86
CA MET A 340 19.56 31.23 -11.92
C MET A 340 18.16 30.90 -11.35
N GLU A 341 17.13 31.03 -12.19
CA GLU A 341 15.77 30.63 -11.89
C GLU A 341 15.52 29.19 -12.32
N ALA A 342 14.58 28.53 -11.65
CA ALA A 342 14.23 27.14 -11.88
C ALA A 342 12.75 26.98 -12.22
N ALA A 343 12.46 26.18 -13.25
CA ALA A 343 11.10 25.78 -13.61
C ALA A 343 10.56 24.68 -12.67
N GLN A 344 9.25 24.42 -12.72
CA GLN A 344 8.56 23.43 -11.86
C GLN A 344 9.07 21.98 -11.99
N THR A 345 9.88 21.68 -13.01
CA THR A 345 10.52 20.36 -13.19
C THR A 345 11.85 20.23 -12.46
N VAL A 346 12.19 21.22 -11.63
CA VAL A 346 13.45 21.31 -10.88
C VAL A 346 13.16 21.52 -9.41
N THR A 347 13.76 20.70 -8.56
CA THR A 347 13.83 20.95 -7.11
C THR A 347 15.09 21.78 -6.83
N VAL A 348 14.96 22.80 -6.00
CA VAL A 348 16.00 23.74 -5.63
C VAL A 348 16.34 23.57 -4.16
N PHE A 349 17.63 23.38 -3.86
CA PHE A 349 18.17 23.60 -2.52
C PHE A 349 18.94 24.92 -2.50
N THR A 350 18.76 25.68 -1.43
CA THR A 350 19.46 26.96 -1.25
C THR A 350 19.98 27.09 0.17
N ASP A 351 21.16 27.66 0.31
CA ASP A 351 21.78 28.03 1.57
C ASP A 351 22.46 29.41 1.43
N SER A 352 22.66 30.10 2.55
CA SER A 352 23.37 31.36 2.56
C SER A 352 24.87 31.21 2.26
N ASP A 353 25.44 30.01 2.49
CA ASP A 353 26.85 29.68 2.22
C ASP A 353 26.98 28.89 0.91
N GLU A 354 27.68 29.46 -0.06
CA GLU A 354 28.01 28.79 -1.33
C GLU A 354 28.76 27.47 -1.11
N LYS A 355 29.67 27.42 -0.12
CA LYS A 355 30.43 26.19 0.18
C LYS A 355 29.48 25.06 0.63
N MET A 356 28.44 25.40 1.40
CA MET A 356 27.41 24.44 1.79
C MET A 356 26.65 23.93 0.56
N CYS A 357 26.28 24.79 -0.38
CA CYS A 357 25.63 24.38 -1.63
C CYS A 357 26.50 23.41 -2.44
N ARG A 358 27.79 23.67 -2.55
CA ARG A 358 28.76 22.79 -3.27
C ARG A 358 28.94 21.46 -2.50
N TYR A 359 28.96 21.49 -1.18
CA TYR A 359 29.01 20.28 -0.34
C TYR A 359 27.76 19.42 -0.54
N ILE A 360 26.57 20.02 -0.51
CA ILE A 360 25.30 19.35 -0.78
C ILE A 360 25.32 18.71 -2.17
N LEU A 361 25.78 19.42 -3.18
CA LEU A 361 25.90 18.89 -4.53
C LEU A 361 26.80 17.64 -4.58
N GLY A 362 27.92 17.64 -3.87
CA GLY A 362 28.81 16.48 -3.72
C GLY A 362 28.11 15.28 -3.04
N ILE A 363 27.37 15.54 -1.96
CA ILE A 363 26.59 14.49 -1.27
C ILE A 363 25.53 13.89 -2.18
N LEU A 364 24.77 14.72 -2.92
CA LEU A 364 23.72 14.27 -3.83
C LEU A 364 24.27 13.32 -4.91
N HIS A 365 25.49 13.53 -5.37
CA HIS A 365 26.13 12.65 -6.34
C HIS A 365 26.88 11.46 -5.73
N SER A 366 26.92 11.34 -4.40
CA SER A 366 27.56 10.21 -3.73
C SER A 366 26.84 8.89 -4.01
N ARG A 367 27.60 7.79 -4.00
CA ARG A 367 27.02 6.44 -4.09
C ARG A 367 26.06 6.15 -2.96
N LEU A 368 26.33 6.66 -1.76
CA LEU A 368 25.49 6.46 -0.58
C LEU A 368 24.13 7.14 -0.75
N CYS A 369 24.10 8.40 -1.18
CA CYS A 369 22.85 9.12 -1.42
C CYS A 369 22.02 8.47 -2.54
N ASN A 370 22.64 8.06 -3.63
CA ASN A 370 21.97 7.35 -4.71
C ASN A 370 21.42 5.99 -4.27
N LEU A 371 22.18 5.23 -3.46
CA LEU A 371 21.72 3.97 -2.87
C LEU A 371 20.52 4.19 -1.94
N PHE A 372 20.57 5.24 -1.11
CA PHE A 372 19.49 5.60 -0.20
C PHE A 372 18.20 5.92 -0.96
N LEU A 373 18.28 6.78 -1.95
CA LEU A 373 17.13 7.13 -2.79
C LEU A 373 16.58 5.91 -3.54
N TYR A 374 17.45 5.14 -4.19
CA TYR A 374 17.04 3.94 -4.91
C TYR A 374 16.32 2.94 -4.01
N LYS A 375 16.89 2.64 -2.83
CA LYS A 375 16.34 1.62 -1.94
C LYS A 375 15.12 2.08 -1.14
N TYR A 376 15.09 3.32 -0.68
CA TYR A 376 14.15 3.76 0.35
C TYR A 376 13.17 4.83 -0.11
N CYS A 377 13.48 5.56 -1.18
CA CYS A 377 12.58 6.57 -1.70
C CYS A 377 11.89 6.14 -3.00
N TYR A 378 12.62 5.56 -3.95
CA TYR A 378 12.10 5.27 -5.28
C TYR A 378 11.55 3.86 -5.49
N ASN A 379 11.91 2.88 -4.68
CA ASN A 379 11.26 1.55 -4.73
C ASN A 379 9.76 1.62 -4.41
N TYR A 380 9.26 2.76 -3.90
CA TYR A 380 7.86 3.01 -3.61
C TYR A 380 7.15 3.90 -4.64
N THR A 381 7.89 4.59 -5.52
CA THR A 381 7.32 5.62 -6.41
C THR A 381 7.18 5.18 -7.87
N TYR A 382 7.51 3.95 -8.22
CA TYR A 382 7.57 3.50 -9.62
C TYR A 382 6.21 3.47 -10.35
N ASN A 383 5.11 3.89 -9.73
CA ASN A 383 3.77 3.89 -10.35
C ASN A 383 2.91 5.12 -10.05
N SER A 384 3.50 6.28 -9.79
CA SER A 384 2.73 7.53 -9.71
C SER A 384 2.93 8.38 -10.97
N TYR A 385 2.51 7.87 -12.12
CA TYR A 385 2.20 8.64 -13.32
C TYR A 385 0.92 8.12 -13.94
#